data_c00e58fa910b6290a16ce4ab5a2644e0
#
_entry.id   c00e58fa910b6290a16ce4ab5a2644e0
#
_cell.length_a   1.000
_cell.length_b   1.000
_cell.length_c   1.000
_cell.angle_alpha   90.00
_cell.angle_beta   90.00
_cell.angle_gamma   90.00
#
_symmetry.space_group_name_H-M   'P 1'
#
loop_
_entity.id
_entity.type
_entity.pdbx_description
1 polymer ?
#
loop_
_entity_poly.entity_id
_entity_poly.type
_entity_poly.pdbx_seq_one_letter_code
_entity_poly.pdbx_strand_id
1 'polypeptide(L)'
;MTATQRLGEYVASFQERAIERDIVEKALMCLIDTMGLAISARTEPTAVAAVALCSQRQANDKGTATAWINGVGLAPSEAAFANGVAAHAHFQDDTDHDSWTHPGSLIPPAVVALAERQNATLLATLRGLIAGYSVINWLGRDEVVARALIRRGFRTSPTLGTIAAAAGAAALLGLGQDQAASAVAISGSMTGGTLEPVRAGSDEWRVQNGRAAQGGLIAACLASQGVIGAPESLDGPKGFLSTVAGMERAPDVWSAMPDPAIMRGIMCKPYATLGDNMPAAMAAQKLFQSGVDVHQIAAIEVTLWEPYTNYPGTNYKGPYARLVQTQASTAFAVSTMLTQGDITYEMGNTLRQDPLILDLVKKTTVIADKVGGALDSEVTLIMKDGRRLKAHSNEMSRELIFLNRSRTVSVFERRMLSLGARPGAAQDFASGLFDQLDQKGALPVGTIIRDMQALIS
;
A
#
# COMPACT_ATOMS: atom_id res chain seq x y z
N MET A 1 29.13 10.44 -6.18
CA MET A 1 27.67 10.71 -6.33
C MET A 1 26.99 10.29 -5.04
N THR A 2 26.24 11.18 -4.39
CA THR A 2 25.47 10.89 -3.17
C THR A 2 24.21 10.08 -3.51
N ALA A 3 23.58 9.47 -2.49
CA ALA A 3 22.30 8.77 -2.66
C ALA A 3 21.20 9.70 -3.22
N THR A 4 21.14 10.93 -2.74
CA THR A 4 20.21 11.96 -3.24
C THR A 4 20.42 12.28 -4.72
N GLN A 5 21.67 12.47 -5.16
CA GLN A 5 22.00 12.73 -6.55
C GLN A 5 21.71 11.54 -7.46
N ARG A 6 21.94 10.31 -6.96
CA ARG A 6 21.63 9.07 -7.69
C ARG A 6 20.13 8.94 -7.95
N LEU A 7 19.29 9.25 -6.95
CA LEU A 7 17.85 9.28 -7.16
C LEU A 7 17.43 10.39 -8.13
N GLY A 8 18.08 11.57 -8.09
CA GLY A 8 17.83 12.62 -9.07
C GLY A 8 18.10 12.19 -10.51
N GLU A 9 19.24 11.54 -10.75
CA GLU A 9 19.61 10.96 -12.07
C GLU A 9 18.60 9.88 -12.49
N TYR A 10 18.24 8.96 -11.57
CA TYR A 10 17.28 7.92 -11.85
C TYR A 10 15.93 8.48 -12.27
N VAL A 11 15.37 9.43 -11.51
CA VAL A 11 14.08 10.06 -11.77
C VAL A 11 14.08 10.81 -13.11
N ALA A 12 15.11 11.60 -13.38
CA ALA A 12 15.25 12.32 -14.65
C ALA A 12 15.28 11.39 -15.86
N SER A 13 15.87 10.19 -15.72
CA SER A 13 15.94 9.20 -16.78
C SER A 13 14.58 8.68 -17.25
N PHE A 14 13.52 8.84 -16.45
CA PHE A 14 12.18 8.32 -16.78
C PHE A 14 11.53 8.98 -17.98
N GLN A 15 11.98 10.14 -18.41
CA GLN A 15 11.46 10.78 -19.64
C GLN A 15 11.71 9.91 -20.88
N GLU A 16 12.87 9.27 -20.95
CA GLU A 16 13.32 8.51 -22.14
C GLU A 16 13.48 7.00 -21.87
N ARG A 17 13.40 6.57 -20.62
CA ARG A 17 13.64 5.18 -20.24
C ARG A 17 12.65 4.24 -20.92
N ALA A 18 13.17 3.22 -21.60
CA ALA A 18 12.36 2.09 -22.03
C ALA A 18 11.90 1.28 -20.80
N ILE A 19 10.61 1.00 -20.69
CA ILE A 19 10.01 0.21 -19.60
C ILE A 19 9.30 -0.98 -20.24
N GLU A 20 9.58 -2.18 -19.74
CA GLU A 20 8.96 -3.41 -20.21
C GLU A 20 7.44 -3.35 -20.01
N ARG A 21 6.71 -3.93 -20.96
CA ARG A 21 5.27 -3.86 -21.02
C ARG A 21 4.57 -4.41 -19.78
N ASP A 22 5.02 -5.54 -19.28
CA ASP A 22 4.47 -6.20 -18.09
C ASP A 22 4.63 -5.35 -16.82
N ILE A 23 5.70 -4.56 -16.73
CA ILE A 23 5.91 -3.58 -15.64
C ILE A 23 4.86 -2.46 -15.71
N VAL A 24 4.59 -1.94 -16.92
CA VAL A 24 3.56 -0.91 -17.12
C VAL A 24 2.16 -1.47 -16.83
N GLU A 25 1.87 -2.69 -17.26
CA GLU A 25 0.60 -3.37 -16.95
C GLU A 25 0.45 -3.59 -15.44
N LYS A 26 1.52 -3.98 -14.75
CA LYS A 26 1.49 -4.15 -13.29
C LYS A 26 1.23 -2.82 -12.57
N ALA A 27 1.82 -1.73 -13.03
CA ALA A 27 1.53 -0.40 -12.50
C ALA A 27 0.04 -0.02 -12.68
N LEU A 28 -0.56 -0.36 -13.81
CA LEU A 28 -2.00 -0.18 -14.03
C LEU A 28 -2.83 -1.05 -13.08
N MET A 29 -2.45 -2.30 -12.84
CA MET A 29 -3.12 -3.18 -11.88
C MET A 29 -3.09 -2.59 -10.46
N CYS A 30 -1.93 -2.10 -10.01
CA CYS A 30 -1.79 -1.43 -8.71
C CYS A 30 -2.64 -0.15 -8.64
N LEU A 31 -2.71 0.63 -9.71
CA LEU A 31 -3.55 1.83 -9.78
C LEU A 31 -5.04 1.49 -9.65
N ILE A 32 -5.54 0.51 -10.42
CA ILE A 32 -6.94 0.05 -10.36
C ILE A 32 -7.28 -0.47 -8.96
N ASP A 33 -6.41 -1.26 -8.36
CA ASP A 33 -6.58 -1.79 -7.00
C ASP A 33 -6.67 -0.66 -5.98
N THR A 34 -5.73 0.29 -6.02
CA THR A 34 -5.69 1.45 -5.12
C THR A 34 -6.94 2.33 -5.24
N MET A 35 -7.36 2.65 -6.47
CA MET A 35 -8.57 3.44 -6.71
C MET A 35 -9.82 2.72 -6.18
N GLY A 36 -9.92 1.42 -6.45
CA GLY A 36 -11.01 0.59 -5.96
C GLY A 36 -11.10 0.56 -4.44
N LEU A 37 -9.96 0.46 -3.76
CA LEU A 37 -9.88 0.50 -2.29
C LEU A 37 -10.28 1.86 -1.73
N ALA A 38 -9.76 2.94 -2.31
CA ALA A 38 -10.07 4.29 -1.86
C ALA A 38 -11.58 4.58 -1.96
N ILE A 39 -12.22 4.22 -3.07
CA ILE A 39 -13.67 4.38 -3.24
C ILE A 39 -14.44 3.51 -2.23
N SER A 40 -13.99 2.29 -1.96
CA SER A 40 -14.62 1.41 -0.97
C SER A 40 -14.62 2.02 0.44
N ALA A 41 -13.69 2.92 0.73
CA ALA A 41 -13.62 3.64 2.00
C ALA A 41 -14.55 4.87 2.09
N ARG A 42 -15.53 5.03 1.18
CA ARG A 42 -16.42 6.21 1.11
C ARG A 42 -17.24 6.47 2.38
N THR A 43 -17.42 5.49 3.24
CA THR A 43 -18.12 5.61 4.53
C THR A 43 -17.19 5.48 5.73
N GLU A 44 -15.89 5.30 5.50
CA GLU A 44 -14.93 5.18 6.61
C GLU A 44 -14.71 6.56 7.26
N PRO A 45 -14.88 6.67 8.60
CA PRO A 45 -14.91 7.97 9.26
C PRO A 45 -13.66 8.83 9.05
N THR A 46 -12.46 8.24 9.03
CA THR A 46 -11.21 8.99 8.83
C THR A 46 -11.08 9.52 7.41
N ALA A 47 -11.50 8.74 6.40
CA ALA A 47 -11.51 9.16 5.00
C ALA A 47 -12.53 10.29 4.76
N VAL A 48 -13.73 10.16 5.33
CA VAL A 48 -14.76 11.21 5.29
C VAL A 48 -14.26 12.50 5.96
N ALA A 49 -13.65 12.40 7.13
CA ALA A 49 -13.10 13.56 7.85
C ALA A 49 -11.97 14.24 7.08
N ALA A 50 -11.10 13.46 6.41
CA ALA A 50 -10.02 14.00 5.58
C ALA A 50 -10.57 14.84 4.42
N VAL A 51 -11.56 14.32 3.66
CA VAL A 51 -12.19 15.07 2.57
C VAL A 51 -12.93 16.31 3.09
N ALA A 52 -13.66 16.21 4.20
CA ALA A 52 -14.36 17.35 4.79
C ALA A 52 -13.39 18.48 5.19
N LEU A 53 -12.25 18.13 5.81
CA LEU A 53 -11.20 19.10 6.14
C LEU A 53 -10.63 19.79 4.89
N CYS A 54 -10.29 19.00 3.86
CA CYS A 54 -9.73 19.52 2.62
C CYS A 54 -10.71 20.44 1.88
N SER A 55 -11.99 20.08 1.86
CA SER A 55 -13.04 20.89 1.23
C SER A 55 -13.23 22.26 1.90
N GLN A 56 -13.08 22.35 3.24
CA GLN A 56 -13.18 23.61 3.97
C GLN A 56 -12.04 24.60 3.63
N ARG A 57 -10.87 24.10 3.25
CA ARG A 57 -9.72 24.93 2.88
C ARG A 57 -9.80 25.53 1.48
N GLN A 58 -10.77 25.09 0.70
CA GLN A 58 -10.90 25.44 -0.72
C GLN A 58 -11.89 26.59 -0.93
N ALA A 59 -11.66 27.72 -0.31
CA ALA A 59 -12.65 28.79 -0.19
C ALA A 59 -13.13 29.44 -1.51
N ASN A 60 -12.44 29.36 -2.64
CA ASN A 60 -12.82 30.02 -3.90
C ASN A 60 -12.25 29.38 -5.20
N ASP A 61 -11.60 28.25 -5.16
CA ASP A 61 -10.98 27.66 -6.34
C ASP A 61 -11.70 26.36 -6.75
N LYS A 62 -12.06 26.24 -8.04
CA LYS A 62 -12.54 24.96 -8.57
C LYS A 62 -11.37 24.00 -8.55
N GLY A 63 -11.40 23.03 -7.65
CA GLY A 63 -10.33 22.04 -7.52
C GLY A 63 -10.00 21.38 -8.85
N THR A 64 -8.72 21.22 -9.10
CA THR A 64 -8.19 20.62 -10.34
C THR A 64 -7.82 19.14 -10.18
N ALA A 65 -8.07 18.57 -9.01
CA ALA A 65 -7.91 17.14 -8.70
C ALA A 65 -9.13 16.66 -7.91
N THR A 66 -9.38 15.36 -7.90
CA THR A 66 -10.62 14.76 -7.41
C THR A 66 -10.42 13.97 -6.13
N ALA A 67 -11.27 14.17 -5.12
CA ALA A 67 -11.40 13.26 -3.98
C ALA A 67 -12.10 11.97 -4.44
N TRP A 68 -11.43 10.82 -4.34
CA TRP A 68 -11.92 9.57 -4.94
C TRP A 68 -13.16 9.00 -4.25
N ILE A 69 -13.38 9.29 -2.97
CA ILE A 69 -14.54 8.74 -2.24
C ILE A 69 -15.89 9.38 -2.61
N ASN A 70 -15.89 10.58 -3.18
CA ASN A 70 -17.14 11.33 -3.41
C ASN A 70 -17.13 12.28 -4.62
N GLY A 71 -16.05 12.32 -5.40
CA GLY A 71 -15.96 13.15 -6.61
C GLY A 71 -15.76 14.65 -6.38
N VAL A 72 -15.57 15.11 -5.15
CA VAL A 72 -15.34 16.55 -4.86
C VAL A 72 -14.02 17.00 -5.45
N GLY A 73 -14.03 18.13 -6.17
CA GLY A 73 -12.82 18.78 -6.68
C GLY A 73 -12.01 19.40 -5.53
N LEU A 74 -10.71 19.17 -5.48
CA LEU A 74 -9.78 19.67 -4.47
C LEU A 74 -8.52 20.24 -5.12
N ALA A 75 -7.75 21.04 -4.38
CA ALA A 75 -6.38 21.36 -4.78
C ALA A 75 -5.54 20.06 -4.81
N PRO A 76 -4.56 19.91 -5.72
CA PRO A 76 -3.84 18.65 -5.88
C PRO A 76 -3.19 18.11 -4.59
N SER A 77 -2.60 18.97 -3.77
CA SER A 77 -2.02 18.57 -2.49
C SER A 77 -3.05 18.08 -1.48
N GLU A 78 -4.25 18.67 -1.48
CA GLU A 78 -5.36 18.26 -0.62
C GLU A 78 -5.99 16.96 -1.13
N ALA A 79 -6.10 16.78 -2.46
CA ALA A 79 -6.55 15.53 -3.06
C ALA A 79 -5.56 14.39 -2.77
N ALA A 80 -4.26 14.63 -2.87
CA ALA A 80 -3.23 13.66 -2.52
C ALA A 80 -3.35 13.21 -1.05
N PHE A 81 -3.57 14.15 -0.13
CA PHE A 81 -3.82 13.85 1.28
C PHE A 81 -5.08 12.99 1.46
N ALA A 82 -6.22 13.46 0.98
CA ALA A 82 -7.51 12.80 1.19
C ALA A 82 -7.55 11.40 0.57
N ASN A 83 -7.02 11.25 -0.66
CA ASN A 83 -6.97 9.98 -1.37
C ASN A 83 -5.97 9.00 -0.75
N GLY A 84 -4.85 9.48 -0.20
CA GLY A 84 -3.90 8.64 0.54
C GLY A 84 -4.49 8.11 1.84
N VAL A 85 -5.27 8.92 2.58
CA VAL A 85 -6.05 8.46 3.75
C VAL A 85 -7.05 7.40 3.33
N ALA A 86 -7.83 7.64 2.27
CA ALA A 86 -8.85 6.71 1.80
C ALA A 86 -8.26 5.39 1.29
N ALA A 87 -7.18 5.43 0.51
CA ALA A 87 -6.51 4.23 -0.03
C ALA A 87 -5.97 3.32 1.09
N HIS A 88 -5.52 3.91 2.21
CA HIS A 88 -5.01 3.15 3.38
C HIS A 88 -6.10 2.74 4.37
N ALA A 89 -7.32 3.24 4.23
CA ALA A 89 -8.38 3.14 5.24
C ALA A 89 -8.73 1.70 5.64
N HIS A 90 -8.73 0.77 4.70
CA HIS A 90 -9.07 -0.63 4.93
C HIS A 90 -7.85 -1.51 5.28
N PHE A 91 -6.63 -0.95 5.30
CA PHE A 91 -5.38 -1.69 5.52
C PHE A 91 -5.16 -2.83 4.51
N GLN A 92 -5.73 -2.67 3.32
CA GLN A 92 -5.76 -3.67 2.25
C GLN A 92 -4.97 -3.22 1.00
N ASP A 93 -4.38 -2.01 1.06
CA ASP A 93 -3.54 -1.46 0.01
C ASP A 93 -2.31 -2.34 -0.27
N ASP A 94 -1.75 -2.17 -1.45
CA ASP A 94 -0.66 -3.00 -1.91
C ASP A 94 0.56 -2.93 -1.00
N THR A 95 1.41 -3.94 -1.10
CA THR A 95 2.55 -4.12 -0.19
C THR A 95 3.79 -4.50 -0.98
N ASP A 96 4.89 -3.83 -0.67
CA ASP A 96 6.23 -4.22 -1.02
C ASP A 96 6.90 -4.86 0.21
N HIS A 97 7.13 -6.17 0.14
CA HIS A 97 7.72 -6.91 1.25
C HIS A 97 9.19 -6.55 1.47
N ASP A 98 9.94 -6.25 0.40
CA ASP A 98 11.36 -5.93 0.49
C ASP A 98 11.63 -4.64 1.29
N SER A 99 10.74 -3.67 1.18
CA SER A 99 10.84 -2.38 1.87
C SER A 99 9.91 -2.25 3.08
N TRP A 100 9.05 -3.23 3.34
CA TRP A 100 8.00 -3.21 4.38
C TRP A 100 7.10 -1.99 4.28
N THR A 101 6.63 -1.68 3.07
CA THR A 101 5.83 -0.48 2.80
C THR A 101 4.54 -0.80 2.07
N HIS A 102 3.64 0.19 2.03
CA HIS A 102 2.37 0.17 1.31
C HIS A 102 2.37 1.25 0.22
N PRO A 103 3.02 1.02 -0.96
CA PRO A 103 3.22 2.05 -1.98
C PRO A 103 1.92 2.65 -2.53
N GLY A 104 0.85 1.84 -2.65
CA GLY A 104 -0.42 2.25 -3.27
C GLY A 104 -1.14 3.38 -2.56
N SER A 105 -1.01 3.51 -1.24
CA SER A 105 -1.61 4.63 -0.50
C SER A 105 -0.73 5.89 -0.44
N LEU A 106 0.48 5.84 -1.00
CA LEU A 106 1.48 6.89 -0.91
C LEU A 106 1.73 7.56 -2.27
N ILE A 107 2.02 6.76 -3.29
CA ILE A 107 2.49 7.23 -4.59
C ILE A 107 1.32 7.56 -5.54
N PRO A 108 0.36 6.66 -5.80
CA PRO A 108 -0.78 6.95 -6.66
C PRO A 108 -1.58 8.19 -6.24
N PRO A 109 -1.91 8.44 -4.95
CA PRO A 109 -2.61 9.66 -4.57
C PRO A 109 -1.88 10.94 -4.96
N ALA A 110 -0.55 10.99 -4.81
CA ALA A 110 0.26 12.15 -5.17
C ALA A 110 0.38 12.33 -6.69
N VAL A 111 0.72 11.26 -7.41
CA VAL A 111 0.98 11.30 -8.85
C VAL A 111 -0.32 11.53 -9.63
N VAL A 112 -1.42 10.89 -9.28
CA VAL A 112 -2.72 11.06 -9.96
C VAL A 112 -3.28 12.45 -9.74
N ALA A 113 -3.23 13.00 -8.53
CA ALA A 113 -3.70 14.36 -8.27
C ALA A 113 -2.92 15.40 -9.10
N LEU A 114 -1.61 15.21 -9.27
CA LEU A 114 -0.79 16.04 -10.13
C LEU A 114 -1.11 15.83 -11.62
N ALA A 115 -1.34 14.58 -12.03
CA ALA A 115 -1.69 14.22 -13.39
C ALA A 115 -3.03 14.80 -13.83
N GLU A 116 -4.04 14.83 -12.95
CA GLU A 116 -5.32 15.51 -13.21
C GLU A 116 -5.09 17.01 -13.48
N ARG A 117 -4.32 17.68 -12.63
CA ARG A 117 -3.97 19.11 -12.81
C ARG A 117 -3.28 19.39 -14.13
N GLN A 118 -2.39 18.50 -14.58
CA GLN A 118 -1.62 18.67 -15.81
C GLN A 118 -2.34 18.13 -17.05
N ASN A 119 -3.53 17.54 -16.90
CA ASN A 119 -4.19 16.78 -17.95
C ASN A 119 -3.27 15.71 -18.57
N ALA A 120 -2.48 15.05 -17.72
CA ALA A 120 -1.52 14.04 -18.14
C ALA A 120 -2.23 12.77 -18.62
N THR A 121 -1.56 12.04 -19.53
CA THR A 121 -2.07 10.77 -20.06
C THR A 121 -1.91 9.63 -19.04
N LEU A 122 -2.69 8.56 -19.22
CA LEU A 122 -2.55 7.32 -18.44
C LEU A 122 -1.09 6.82 -18.46
N LEU A 123 -0.47 6.74 -19.63
CA LEU A 123 0.91 6.24 -19.74
C LEU A 123 1.90 7.13 -18.96
N ALA A 124 1.81 8.45 -19.09
CA ALA A 124 2.66 9.37 -18.34
C ALA A 124 2.48 9.20 -16.82
N THR A 125 1.23 9.04 -16.39
CA THR A 125 0.89 8.78 -14.98
C THR A 125 1.51 7.46 -14.50
N LEU A 126 1.36 6.36 -15.25
CA LEU A 126 1.95 5.06 -14.89
C LEU A 126 3.48 5.12 -14.82
N ARG A 127 4.14 5.88 -15.68
CA ARG A 127 5.60 6.10 -15.61
C ARG A 127 5.99 6.79 -14.30
N GLY A 128 5.24 7.80 -13.87
CA GLY A 128 5.43 8.42 -12.55
C GLY A 128 5.22 7.45 -11.40
N LEU A 129 4.19 6.58 -11.47
CA LEU A 129 3.98 5.54 -10.46
C LEU A 129 5.20 4.59 -10.40
N ILE A 130 5.64 4.07 -11.53
CA ILE A 130 6.79 3.13 -11.59
C ILE A 130 8.04 3.77 -10.99
N ALA A 131 8.31 5.05 -11.27
CA ALA A 131 9.43 5.76 -10.67
C ALA A 131 9.35 5.78 -9.14
N GLY A 132 8.19 6.15 -8.59
CA GLY A 132 7.97 6.18 -7.15
C GLY A 132 8.08 4.80 -6.50
N TYR A 133 7.44 3.77 -7.07
CA TYR A 133 7.52 2.40 -6.57
C TYR A 133 8.96 1.85 -6.57
N SER A 134 9.72 2.13 -7.63
CA SER A 134 11.13 1.73 -7.69
C SER A 134 11.96 2.42 -6.60
N VAL A 135 11.66 3.70 -6.31
CA VAL A 135 12.37 4.47 -5.29
C VAL A 135 12.02 3.97 -3.88
N ILE A 136 10.75 3.66 -3.56
CA ILE A 136 10.40 3.17 -2.21
C ILE A 136 11.03 1.81 -1.93
N ASN A 137 11.03 0.90 -2.93
CA ASN A 137 11.73 -0.37 -2.83
C ASN A 137 13.23 -0.15 -2.60
N TRP A 138 13.88 0.69 -3.41
CA TRP A 138 15.31 0.96 -3.29
C TRP A 138 15.68 1.54 -1.92
N LEU A 139 14.85 2.41 -1.35
CA LEU A 139 15.07 2.99 -0.01
C LEU A 139 15.03 1.94 1.10
N GLY A 140 14.13 0.96 1.01
CA GLY A 140 13.90 -0.03 2.05
C GLY A 140 14.42 -1.44 1.74
N ARG A 141 14.91 -1.69 0.53
CA ARG A 141 15.37 -3.00 0.03
C ARG A 141 16.33 -3.68 1.00
N ASP A 142 16.27 -5.01 1.04
CA ASP A 142 16.99 -5.86 1.97
C ASP A 142 16.66 -5.59 3.45
N GLU A 143 15.57 -4.84 3.69
CA GLU A 143 14.98 -4.56 5.01
C GLU A 143 15.89 -3.78 5.98
N VAL A 144 17.12 -3.44 5.61
CA VAL A 144 18.11 -2.84 6.53
C VAL A 144 17.59 -1.50 7.08
N VAL A 145 17.14 -0.60 6.19
CA VAL A 145 16.58 0.70 6.59
C VAL A 145 15.23 0.51 7.27
N ALA A 146 14.37 -0.38 6.73
CA ALA A 146 13.06 -0.67 7.31
C ALA A 146 13.16 -1.14 8.76
N ARG A 147 14.04 -2.11 9.04
CA ARG A 147 14.29 -2.60 10.40
C ARG A 147 14.87 -1.52 11.33
N ALA A 148 15.74 -0.65 10.82
CA ALA A 148 16.30 0.45 11.59
C ALA A 148 15.20 1.45 12.00
N LEU A 149 14.30 1.81 11.09
CA LEU A 149 13.14 2.67 11.35
C LEU A 149 12.21 2.06 12.39
N ILE A 150 11.83 0.79 12.23
CA ILE A 150 10.93 0.09 13.17
C ILE A 150 11.51 0.04 14.56
N ARG A 151 12.80 -0.28 14.72
CA ARG A 151 13.48 -0.25 16.03
C ARG A 151 13.43 1.11 16.70
N ARG A 152 13.41 2.19 15.92
CA ARG A 152 13.29 3.56 16.43
C ARG A 152 11.82 4.00 16.63
N GLY A 153 10.86 3.15 16.34
CA GLY A 153 9.42 3.43 16.48
C GLY A 153 8.82 4.21 15.31
N PHE A 154 9.45 4.19 14.12
CA PHE A 154 8.88 4.77 12.91
C PHE A 154 8.16 3.71 12.08
N ARG A 155 7.06 4.11 11.42
CA ARG A 155 6.43 3.35 10.34
C ARG A 155 7.22 3.55 9.04
N THR A 156 7.52 2.46 8.36
CA THR A 156 8.27 2.50 7.09
C THR A 156 7.51 3.21 5.99
N SER A 157 6.21 2.89 5.81
CA SER A 157 5.37 3.44 4.73
C SER A 157 5.37 4.97 4.67
N PRO A 158 4.92 5.73 5.69
CA PRO A 158 4.92 7.19 5.60
C PRO A 158 6.34 7.77 5.57
N THR A 159 7.31 7.08 6.20
CA THR A 159 8.69 7.59 6.29
C THR A 159 9.42 7.50 4.95
N LEU A 160 9.39 6.34 4.29
CA LEU A 160 10.00 6.15 2.96
C LEU A 160 9.09 6.68 1.83
N GLY A 161 7.79 6.58 2.03
CA GLY A 161 6.77 6.95 1.04
C GLY A 161 6.71 8.43 0.72
N THR A 162 7.07 9.32 1.65
CA THR A 162 7.17 10.76 1.35
C THR A 162 8.22 11.02 0.27
N ILE A 163 9.37 10.34 0.37
CA ILE A 163 10.48 10.47 -0.60
C ILE A 163 10.07 9.85 -1.94
N ALA A 164 9.44 8.68 -1.90
CA ALA A 164 8.98 7.98 -3.09
C ALA A 164 7.86 8.73 -3.84
N ALA A 165 6.92 9.32 -3.13
CA ALA A 165 5.87 10.16 -3.72
C ALA A 165 6.46 11.40 -4.41
N ALA A 166 7.51 12.02 -3.81
CA ALA A 166 8.24 13.10 -4.44
C ALA A 166 8.95 12.66 -5.72
N ALA A 167 9.58 11.48 -5.72
CA ALA A 167 10.23 10.92 -6.89
C ALA A 167 9.22 10.64 -8.03
N GLY A 168 8.07 10.03 -7.72
CA GLY A 168 7.01 9.78 -8.69
C GLY A 168 6.41 11.06 -9.28
N ALA A 169 6.13 12.06 -8.44
CA ALA A 169 5.66 13.36 -8.87
C ALA A 169 6.71 14.13 -9.70
N ALA A 170 7.99 14.07 -9.32
CA ALA A 170 9.09 14.67 -10.06
C ALA A 170 9.29 14.03 -11.45
N ALA A 171 9.13 12.70 -11.54
CA ALA A 171 9.15 11.99 -12.82
C ALA A 171 8.00 12.42 -13.73
N LEU A 172 6.78 12.56 -13.20
CA LEU A 172 5.62 13.06 -13.96
C LEU A 172 5.82 14.50 -14.43
N LEU A 173 6.42 15.37 -13.59
CA LEU A 173 6.76 16.76 -13.94
C LEU A 173 7.86 16.87 -14.99
N GLY A 174 8.58 15.79 -15.29
CA GLY A 174 9.71 15.82 -16.20
C GLY A 174 10.90 16.61 -15.68
N LEU A 175 11.14 16.61 -14.36
CA LEU A 175 12.22 17.37 -13.76
C LEU A 175 13.59 16.84 -14.19
N GLY A 176 14.51 17.76 -14.48
CA GLY A 176 15.91 17.41 -14.70
C GLY A 176 16.58 16.92 -13.43
N GLN A 177 17.79 16.35 -13.56
CA GLN A 177 18.51 15.66 -12.48
C GLN A 177 18.61 16.49 -11.19
N ASP A 178 19.00 17.74 -11.26
CA ASP A 178 19.22 18.60 -10.09
C ASP A 178 17.90 18.98 -9.40
N GLN A 179 16.85 19.23 -10.18
CA GLN A 179 15.51 19.48 -9.63
C GLN A 179 14.91 18.20 -9.01
N ALA A 180 15.06 17.06 -9.64
CA ALA A 180 14.62 15.78 -9.09
C ALA A 180 15.38 15.43 -7.80
N ALA A 181 16.69 15.66 -7.75
CA ALA A 181 17.48 15.53 -6.54
C ALA A 181 16.99 16.48 -5.42
N SER A 182 16.64 17.71 -5.79
CA SER A 182 16.07 18.69 -4.86
C SER A 182 14.70 18.25 -4.33
N ALA A 183 13.83 17.66 -5.18
CA ALA A 183 12.54 17.11 -4.74
C ALA A 183 12.73 15.99 -3.69
N VAL A 184 13.66 15.06 -3.94
CA VAL A 184 14.05 13.99 -3.01
C VAL A 184 14.58 14.59 -1.69
N ALA A 185 15.46 15.59 -1.77
CA ALA A 185 16.05 16.22 -0.60
C ALA A 185 15.01 16.95 0.27
N ILE A 186 14.14 17.74 -0.35
CA ILE A 186 13.08 18.49 0.35
C ILE A 186 12.12 17.50 1.04
N SER A 187 11.73 16.42 0.34
CA SER A 187 10.83 15.40 0.88
C SER A 187 11.43 14.66 2.07
N GLY A 188 12.75 14.44 2.08
CA GLY A 188 13.48 13.86 3.21
C GLY A 188 13.33 14.67 4.51
N SER A 189 13.14 15.99 4.40
CA SER A 189 12.87 16.87 5.55
C SER A 189 11.41 16.88 6.00
N MET A 190 10.48 16.27 5.21
CA MET A 190 9.04 16.23 5.47
C MET A 190 8.56 14.86 5.92
N THR A 191 9.46 13.89 6.00
CA THR A 191 9.17 12.48 6.29
C THR A 191 8.86 12.24 7.76
N GLY A 192 8.19 11.12 8.06
CA GLY A 192 7.91 10.67 9.43
C GLY A 192 6.65 9.85 9.54
N GLY A 193 6.33 9.47 10.77
CA GLY A 193 5.17 8.67 11.15
C GLY A 193 5.57 7.63 12.20
N THR A 194 4.89 7.66 13.35
CA THR A 194 5.22 6.77 14.48
C THR A 194 4.47 5.45 14.40
N LEU A 195 5.02 4.40 15.01
CA LEU A 195 4.37 3.10 15.18
C LEU A 195 3.31 3.07 16.29
N GLU A 196 3.27 4.10 17.13
CA GLU A 196 2.37 4.16 18.28
C GLU A 196 0.89 3.96 17.92
N PRO A 197 0.36 4.52 16.80
CA PRO A 197 -1.02 4.29 16.40
C PRO A 197 -1.37 2.81 16.20
N VAL A 198 -0.48 2.02 15.63
CA VAL A 198 -0.67 0.58 15.42
C VAL A 198 -0.71 -0.14 16.75
N ARG A 199 0.19 0.20 17.67
CA ARG A 199 0.25 -0.37 19.02
C ARG A 199 -1.00 0.01 19.86
N ALA A 200 -1.40 1.28 19.82
CA ALA A 200 -2.51 1.82 20.61
C ALA A 200 -3.89 1.50 20.00
N GLY A 201 -3.95 1.20 18.72
CA GLY A 201 -5.22 0.97 18.02
C GLY A 201 -5.94 2.26 17.63
N SER A 202 -5.23 3.38 17.49
CA SER A 202 -5.82 4.67 17.13
C SER A 202 -5.84 4.87 15.61
N ASP A 203 -6.52 5.92 15.11
CA ASP A 203 -6.85 6.06 13.68
C ASP A 203 -5.80 6.84 12.88
N GLU A 204 -4.88 7.55 13.53
CA GLU A 204 -3.92 8.44 12.84
C GLU A 204 -2.93 7.73 11.92
N TRP A 205 -2.78 6.41 12.00
CA TRP A 205 -1.97 5.64 11.05
C TRP A 205 -2.42 5.81 9.60
N ARG A 206 -3.73 6.03 9.37
CA ARG A 206 -4.29 6.34 8.04
C ARG A 206 -3.85 7.72 7.58
N VAL A 207 -3.92 8.70 8.49
CA VAL A 207 -3.55 10.10 8.24
C VAL A 207 -2.07 10.22 7.88
N GLN A 208 -1.20 9.40 8.46
CA GLN A 208 0.23 9.40 8.17
C GLN A 208 0.53 9.14 6.67
N ASN A 209 -0.19 8.19 6.04
CA ASN A 209 0.01 7.89 4.62
C ASN A 209 -0.50 9.03 3.72
N GLY A 210 -1.65 9.62 4.03
CA GLY A 210 -2.12 10.81 3.34
C GLY A 210 -1.12 11.98 3.44
N ARG A 211 -0.54 12.21 4.62
CA ARG A 211 0.51 13.24 4.80
C ARG A 211 1.76 12.95 3.99
N ALA A 212 2.15 11.69 3.87
CA ALA A 212 3.30 11.31 3.06
C ALA A 212 3.06 11.60 1.57
N ALA A 213 1.90 11.25 1.03
CA ALA A 213 1.51 11.56 -0.34
C ALA A 213 1.51 13.09 -0.60
N GLN A 214 0.89 13.85 0.31
CA GLN A 214 0.85 15.31 0.24
C GLN A 214 2.25 15.92 0.28
N GLY A 215 3.08 15.51 1.26
CA GLY A 215 4.43 16.02 1.45
C GLY A 215 5.33 15.77 0.23
N GLY A 216 5.24 14.57 -0.35
CA GLY A 216 5.98 14.24 -1.56
C GLY A 216 5.57 15.09 -2.76
N LEU A 217 4.27 15.29 -2.99
CA LEU A 217 3.78 16.18 -4.04
C LEU A 217 4.25 17.63 -3.85
N ILE A 218 4.15 18.16 -2.64
CA ILE A 218 4.61 19.52 -2.31
C ILE A 218 6.10 19.64 -2.59
N ALA A 219 6.92 18.67 -2.19
CA ALA A 219 8.37 18.69 -2.40
C ALA A 219 8.73 18.75 -3.89
N ALA A 220 8.07 17.92 -4.73
CA ALA A 220 8.27 17.95 -6.17
C ALA A 220 7.86 19.30 -6.80
N CYS A 221 6.72 19.85 -6.37
CA CYS A 221 6.27 21.17 -6.82
C CYS A 221 7.23 22.29 -6.41
N LEU A 222 7.76 22.27 -5.20
CA LEU A 222 8.77 23.27 -4.75
C LEU A 222 10.05 23.19 -5.59
N ALA A 223 10.55 21.98 -5.83
CA ALA A 223 11.73 21.77 -6.67
C ALA A 223 11.50 22.24 -8.11
N SER A 224 10.30 22.05 -8.67
CA SER A 224 9.94 22.56 -10.01
C SER A 224 9.97 24.09 -10.09
N GLN A 225 9.78 24.78 -8.96
CA GLN A 225 9.87 26.24 -8.85
C GLN A 225 11.28 26.73 -8.48
N GLY A 226 12.28 25.85 -8.49
CA GLY A 226 13.69 26.21 -8.26
C GLY A 226 14.13 26.20 -6.80
N VAL A 227 13.33 25.65 -5.87
CA VAL A 227 13.79 25.43 -4.49
C VAL A 227 14.87 24.34 -4.49
N ILE A 228 16.04 24.67 -3.96
CA ILE A 228 17.22 23.81 -3.94
C ILE A 228 17.25 23.00 -2.64
N GLY A 229 17.38 21.66 -2.77
CA GLY A 229 17.58 20.73 -1.66
C GLY A 229 19.05 20.41 -1.42
N ALA A 230 19.37 19.96 -0.20
CA ALA A 230 20.74 19.57 0.14
C ALA A 230 21.19 18.31 -0.65
N PRO A 231 22.36 18.34 -1.31
CA PRO A 231 22.81 17.21 -2.15
C PRO A 231 23.12 15.93 -1.35
N GLU A 232 23.33 16.02 -0.05
CA GLU A 232 23.59 14.91 0.87
C GLU A 232 22.41 14.66 1.82
N SER A 233 21.19 15.05 1.44
CA SER A 233 19.99 14.98 2.30
C SER A 233 19.68 13.56 2.78
N LEU A 234 20.00 12.51 2.01
CA LEU A 234 19.74 11.14 2.41
C LEU A 234 20.87 10.52 3.23
N ASP A 235 22.11 10.63 2.77
CA ASP A 235 23.27 9.88 3.24
C ASP A 235 24.35 10.74 3.91
N GLY A 236 24.15 12.05 4.01
CA GLY A 236 25.06 12.95 4.70
C GLY A 236 25.02 12.83 6.24
N PRO A 237 25.99 13.44 6.94
CA PRO A 237 26.14 13.27 8.39
C PRO A 237 24.98 13.85 9.23
N LYS A 238 24.15 14.69 8.62
CA LYS A 238 22.89 15.22 9.18
C LYS A 238 21.68 14.87 8.29
N GLY A 239 21.85 13.91 7.40
CA GLY A 239 20.83 13.43 6.47
C GLY A 239 19.85 12.45 7.10
N PHE A 240 18.94 11.97 6.28
CA PHE A 240 17.86 11.05 6.65
C PHE A 240 18.36 9.77 7.36
N LEU A 241 19.39 9.11 6.82
CA LEU A 241 19.90 7.87 7.42
C LEU A 241 20.42 8.10 8.84
N SER A 242 21.23 9.13 9.05
CA SER A 242 21.80 9.42 10.35
C SER A 242 20.72 9.88 11.36
N THR A 243 19.84 10.80 10.96
CA THR A 243 18.92 11.45 11.90
C THR A 243 17.64 10.64 12.11
N VAL A 244 17.03 10.10 11.05
CA VAL A 244 15.74 9.40 11.11
C VAL A 244 15.93 7.90 11.29
N ALA A 245 16.77 7.26 10.48
CA ALA A 245 17.01 5.82 10.59
C ALA A 245 18.04 5.46 11.68
N GLY A 246 18.87 6.39 12.15
CA GLY A 246 19.92 6.15 13.15
C GLY A 246 21.04 5.26 12.62
N MET A 247 21.37 5.39 11.35
CA MET A 247 22.38 4.60 10.65
C MET A 247 23.58 5.50 10.27
N GLU A 248 24.79 5.02 10.49
CA GLU A 248 26.01 5.76 10.16
C GLU A 248 26.43 5.61 8.69
N ARG A 249 25.96 4.55 8.02
CA ARG A 249 26.32 4.22 6.64
C ARG A 249 25.10 3.85 5.82
N ALA A 250 25.11 4.23 4.54
CA ALA A 250 24.12 3.77 3.58
C ALA A 250 24.24 2.25 3.36
N PRO A 251 23.12 1.54 3.15
CA PRO A 251 23.16 0.12 2.76
C PRO A 251 23.86 -0.04 1.41
N ASP A 252 24.49 -1.18 1.20
CA ASP A 252 25.22 -1.48 -0.05
C ASP A 252 24.29 -1.40 -1.27
N VAL A 253 23.01 -1.75 -1.12
CA VAL A 253 22.02 -1.68 -2.20
C VAL A 253 21.82 -0.25 -2.75
N TRP A 254 22.11 0.77 -1.95
CA TRP A 254 22.01 2.17 -2.39
C TRP A 254 23.16 2.57 -3.34
N SER A 255 24.15 1.71 -3.54
CA SER A 255 25.19 1.91 -4.55
C SER A 255 24.69 1.69 -6.00
N ALA A 256 23.68 0.86 -6.18
CA ALA A 256 23.01 0.62 -7.45
C ALA A 256 21.87 1.63 -7.72
N MET A 257 21.42 1.72 -8.97
CA MET A 257 20.21 2.47 -9.32
C MET A 257 18.94 1.70 -8.90
N PRO A 258 17.82 2.39 -8.60
CA PRO A 258 16.54 1.74 -8.47
C PRO A 258 16.16 0.96 -9.74
N ASP A 259 15.40 -0.13 -9.58
CA ASP A 259 15.02 -1.02 -10.68
C ASP A 259 13.50 -1.06 -10.86
N PRO A 260 12.94 -0.70 -12.04
CA PRO A 260 11.51 -0.81 -12.32
C PRO A 260 10.95 -2.24 -12.23
N ALA A 261 11.78 -3.26 -12.39
CA ALA A 261 11.37 -4.66 -12.36
C ALA A 261 10.77 -5.09 -11.01
N ILE A 262 11.00 -4.33 -9.94
CA ILE A 262 10.41 -4.56 -8.61
C ILE A 262 8.87 -4.54 -8.66
N MET A 263 8.29 -3.85 -9.61
CA MET A 263 6.84 -3.83 -9.80
C MET A 263 6.23 -5.24 -9.85
N ARG A 264 6.94 -6.21 -10.42
CA ARG A 264 6.48 -7.60 -10.50
C ARG A 264 6.24 -8.25 -9.14
N GLY A 265 6.97 -7.80 -8.12
CA GLY A 265 6.89 -8.28 -6.74
C GLY A 265 5.89 -7.53 -5.85
N ILE A 266 5.21 -6.50 -6.35
CA ILE A 266 4.22 -5.76 -5.56
C ILE A 266 2.97 -6.63 -5.35
N MET A 267 2.66 -6.90 -4.09
CA MET A 267 1.49 -7.68 -3.68
C MET A 267 0.27 -6.77 -3.52
N CYS A 268 -0.84 -7.12 -4.17
CA CYS A 268 -2.14 -6.50 -3.93
C CYS A 268 -2.96 -7.40 -2.99
N LYS A 269 -3.28 -6.91 -1.81
CA LYS A 269 -3.88 -7.74 -0.75
C LYS A 269 -5.35 -8.08 -1.04
N PRO A 270 -5.71 -9.37 -1.13
CA PRO A 270 -7.11 -9.77 -1.27
C PRO A 270 -7.90 -9.62 0.04
N TYR A 271 -7.22 -9.58 1.18
CA TYR A 271 -7.80 -9.58 2.52
C TYR A 271 -7.46 -8.31 3.30
N ALA A 272 -8.39 -7.82 4.13
CA ALA A 272 -8.23 -6.63 4.96
C ALA A 272 -7.44 -6.94 6.24
N THR A 273 -6.15 -7.31 6.10
CA THR A 273 -5.25 -7.61 7.21
C THR A 273 -3.82 -7.17 6.87
N LEU A 274 -2.88 -7.26 7.82
CA LEU A 274 -1.46 -7.01 7.58
C LEU A 274 -0.93 -7.84 6.40
N GLY A 275 0.03 -7.30 5.66
CA GLY A 275 0.78 -8.04 4.64
C GLY A 275 1.41 -9.30 5.20
N ASP A 276 1.96 -9.18 6.39
CA ASP A 276 2.61 -10.26 7.16
C ASP A 276 1.68 -11.44 7.45
N ASN A 277 0.36 -11.20 7.52
CA ASN A 277 -0.64 -12.25 7.75
C ASN A 277 -1.11 -12.94 6.46
N MET A 278 -0.78 -12.40 5.28
CA MET A 278 -1.26 -12.95 4.00
C MET A 278 -0.92 -14.44 3.82
N PRO A 279 0.33 -14.89 4.04
CA PRO A 279 0.63 -16.31 3.85
C PRO A 279 -0.15 -17.20 4.82
N ALA A 280 -0.32 -16.80 6.08
CA ALA A 280 -1.13 -17.56 7.05
C ALA A 280 -2.62 -17.59 6.67
N ALA A 281 -3.17 -16.47 6.18
CA ALA A 281 -4.54 -16.41 5.69
C ALA A 281 -4.76 -17.31 4.47
N MET A 282 -3.80 -17.36 3.53
CA MET A 282 -3.85 -18.26 2.35
C MET A 282 -3.84 -19.72 2.77
N ALA A 283 -2.96 -20.12 3.70
CA ALA A 283 -2.94 -21.49 4.22
C ALA A 283 -4.25 -21.84 4.95
N ALA A 284 -4.79 -20.93 5.75
CA ALA A 284 -6.06 -21.10 6.43
C ALA A 284 -7.24 -21.22 5.43
N GLN A 285 -7.21 -20.46 4.32
CA GLN A 285 -8.23 -20.57 3.27
C GLN A 285 -8.24 -21.96 2.62
N LYS A 286 -7.09 -22.56 2.41
CA LYS A 286 -6.99 -23.93 1.90
C LYS A 286 -7.67 -24.93 2.84
N LEU A 287 -7.48 -24.77 4.16
CA LEU A 287 -8.15 -25.61 5.17
C LEU A 287 -9.65 -25.36 5.20
N PHE A 288 -10.11 -24.10 5.12
CA PHE A 288 -11.53 -23.77 5.00
C PHE A 288 -12.17 -24.48 3.78
N GLN A 289 -11.52 -24.40 2.61
CA GLN A 289 -12.00 -25.05 1.38
C GLN A 289 -12.07 -26.56 1.47
N SER A 290 -11.32 -27.19 2.37
CA SER A 290 -11.39 -28.63 2.62
C SER A 290 -12.60 -29.06 3.46
N GLY A 291 -13.42 -28.11 3.93
CA GLY A 291 -14.63 -28.39 4.71
C GLY A 291 -14.36 -28.80 6.16
N VAL A 292 -13.27 -28.30 6.77
CA VAL A 292 -12.92 -28.63 8.15
C VAL A 292 -14.02 -28.14 9.13
N ASP A 293 -14.41 -29.00 10.06
CA ASP A 293 -15.32 -28.62 11.16
C ASP A 293 -14.53 -27.86 12.24
N VAL A 294 -14.69 -26.52 12.27
CA VAL A 294 -14.00 -25.65 13.20
C VAL A 294 -14.31 -25.93 14.68
N HIS A 295 -15.48 -26.52 14.98
CA HIS A 295 -15.88 -26.91 16.34
C HIS A 295 -15.06 -28.09 16.88
N GLN A 296 -14.43 -28.87 16.00
CA GLN A 296 -13.56 -29.97 16.38
C GLN A 296 -12.08 -29.57 16.54
N ILE A 297 -11.74 -28.30 16.40
CA ILE A 297 -10.36 -27.81 16.58
C ILE A 297 -10.04 -27.72 18.07
N ALA A 298 -8.97 -28.39 18.50
CA ALA A 298 -8.39 -28.35 19.83
C ALA A 298 -7.30 -27.28 19.97
N ALA A 299 -6.43 -27.16 18.93
CA ALA A 299 -5.38 -26.13 18.88
C ALA A 299 -5.01 -25.79 17.42
N ILE A 300 -4.44 -24.59 17.21
CA ILE A 300 -3.97 -24.08 15.93
C ILE A 300 -2.50 -23.65 16.08
N GLU A 301 -1.64 -24.16 15.23
CA GLU A 301 -0.26 -23.72 15.12
C GLU A 301 -0.08 -22.99 13.79
N VAL A 302 0.50 -21.79 13.81
CA VAL A 302 0.75 -20.96 12.63
C VAL A 302 2.23 -20.62 12.58
N THR A 303 2.95 -21.09 11.57
CA THR A 303 4.33 -20.64 11.34
C THR A 303 4.31 -19.33 10.56
N LEU A 304 5.12 -18.36 10.99
CA LEU A 304 5.37 -17.12 10.25
C LEU A 304 6.87 -16.87 10.19
N TRP A 305 7.30 -16.28 9.12
CA TRP A 305 8.67 -15.78 9.00
C TRP A 305 9.04 -14.93 10.23
N GLU A 306 10.20 -15.25 10.85
CA GLU A 306 10.58 -14.68 12.17
C GLU A 306 10.41 -13.15 12.25
N PRO A 307 10.86 -12.34 11.27
CA PRO A 307 10.71 -10.89 11.34
C PRO A 307 9.28 -10.41 11.55
N TYR A 308 8.29 -11.08 10.97
CA TYR A 308 6.89 -10.73 11.09
C TYR A 308 6.32 -10.97 12.49
N THR A 309 6.85 -11.94 13.21
CA THR A 309 6.40 -12.24 14.59
C THR A 309 6.72 -11.12 15.58
N ASN A 310 7.64 -10.21 15.22
CA ASN A 310 8.06 -9.08 16.03
C ASN A 310 7.34 -7.77 15.68
N TYR A 311 6.49 -7.76 14.64
CA TYR A 311 5.74 -6.55 14.29
C TYR A 311 4.62 -6.29 15.32
N PRO A 312 4.35 -5.01 15.69
CA PRO A 312 3.31 -4.68 16.66
C PRO A 312 1.93 -5.22 16.23
N GLY A 313 1.30 -5.99 17.12
CA GLY A 313 -0.03 -6.54 16.90
C GLY A 313 -0.08 -7.96 16.36
N THR A 314 0.95 -8.48 15.70
CA THR A 314 0.97 -9.83 15.11
C THR A 314 0.59 -10.92 16.12
N ASN A 315 1.17 -10.87 17.32
CA ASN A 315 0.90 -11.83 18.40
C ASN A 315 -0.25 -11.42 19.34
N TYR A 316 -0.99 -10.35 19.00
CA TYR A 316 -2.08 -9.87 19.86
C TYR A 316 -3.31 -10.78 19.79
N LYS A 317 -3.80 -11.22 20.96
CA LYS A 317 -4.95 -12.14 21.10
C LYS A 317 -6.16 -11.50 21.79
N GLY A 318 -6.25 -10.18 21.76
CA GLY A 318 -7.36 -9.45 22.36
C GLY A 318 -7.11 -8.98 23.81
N PRO A 319 -8.05 -8.28 24.40
CA PRO A 319 -9.38 -7.94 23.84
C PRO A 319 -9.30 -6.95 22.66
N TYR A 320 -10.10 -7.20 21.62
CA TYR A 320 -10.11 -6.38 20.41
C TYR A 320 -11.08 -5.18 20.57
N ALA A 321 -10.58 -4.08 21.12
CA ALA A 321 -11.35 -2.85 21.29
C ALA A 321 -11.46 -2.03 20.00
N ARG A 322 -10.45 -2.12 19.13
CA ARG A 322 -10.31 -1.34 17.90
C ARG A 322 -10.06 -2.21 16.68
N LEU A 323 -10.50 -1.73 15.51
CA LEU A 323 -10.39 -2.46 14.24
C LEU A 323 -8.94 -2.82 13.88
N VAL A 324 -7.99 -1.90 14.01
CA VAL A 324 -6.60 -2.18 13.65
C VAL A 324 -5.99 -3.33 14.46
N GLN A 325 -6.50 -3.60 15.66
CA GLN A 325 -6.05 -4.72 16.49
C GLN A 325 -6.46 -6.08 15.88
N THR A 326 -7.64 -6.16 15.23
CA THR A 326 -8.06 -7.36 14.50
C THR A 326 -7.26 -7.52 13.20
N GLN A 327 -7.03 -6.41 12.49
CA GLN A 327 -6.28 -6.41 11.23
C GLN A 327 -4.80 -6.76 11.43
N ALA A 328 -4.20 -6.40 12.56
CA ALA A 328 -2.82 -6.72 12.86
C ALA A 328 -2.63 -8.16 13.39
N SER A 329 -3.64 -8.77 13.98
CA SER A 329 -3.54 -10.06 14.67
C SER A 329 -3.54 -11.24 13.69
N THR A 330 -2.48 -12.03 13.66
CA THR A 330 -2.41 -13.30 12.91
C THR A 330 -3.45 -14.29 13.41
N ALA A 331 -3.62 -14.41 14.72
CA ALA A 331 -4.60 -15.33 15.30
C ALA A 331 -6.03 -14.97 14.87
N PHE A 332 -6.38 -13.66 14.84
CA PHE A 332 -7.69 -13.22 14.37
C PHE A 332 -7.87 -13.46 12.88
N ALA A 333 -6.86 -13.15 12.05
CA ALA A 333 -6.92 -13.38 10.61
C ALA A 333 -7.14 -14.86 10.27
N VAL A 334 -6.36 -15.77 10.87
CA VAL A 334 -6.49 -17.21 10.66
C VAL A 334 -7.86 -17.72 11.15
N SER A 335 -8.32 -17.30 12.35
CA SER A 335 -9.60 -17.71 12.90
C SER A 335 -10.77 -17.24 12.03
N THR A 336 -10.72 -15.99 11.55
CA THR A 336 -11.74 -15.44 10.64
C THR A 336 -11.74 -16.21 9.31
N MET A 337 -10.59 -16.47 8.73
CA MET A 337 -10.50 -17.23 7.48
C MET A 337 -11.04 -18.66 7.63
N LEU A 338 -10.72 -19.35 8.73
CA LEU A 338 -11.23 -20.72 8.98
C LEU A 338 -12.75 -20.78 9.19
N THR A 339 -13.37 -19.69 9.64
CA THR A 339 -14.82 -19.66 9.91
C THR A 339 -15.63 -19.06 8.77
N GLN A 340 -15.10 -18.04 8.08
CA GLN A 340 -15.84 -17.26 7.09
C GLN A 340 -15.36 -17.51 5.63
N GLY A 341 -14.14 -18.03 5.43
CA GLY A 341 -13.53 -18.22 4.10
C GLY A 341 -13.04 -16.92 3.45
N ASP A 342 -13.15 -15.78 4.16
CA ASP A 342 -12.70 -14.46 3.71
C ASP A 342 -12.31 -13.58 4.92
N ILE A 343 -11.64 -12.45 4.66
CA ILE A 343 -11.33 -11.43 5.67
C ILE A 343 -11.62 -10.06 5.06
N THR A 344 -12.80 -9.51 5.30
CA THR A 344 -13.17 -8.18 4.85
C THR A 344 -12.96 -7.13 5.95
N TYR A 345 -13.01 -5.85 5.55
CA TYR A 345 -12.96 -4.73 6.49
C TYR A 345 -14.09 -4.79 7.51
N GLU A 346 -15.31 -5.10 7.08
CA GLU A 346 -16.50 -5.20 7.93
C GLU A 346 -16.38 -6.34 8.93
N MET A 347 -15.83 -7.49 8.54
CA MET A 347 -15.58 -8.62 9.43
C MET A 347 -14.66 -8.25 10.58
N GLY A 348 -13.63 -7.44 10.33
CA GLY A 348 -12.75 -6.92 11.36
C GLY A 348 -13.49 -6.11 12.44
N ASN A 349 -14.61 -5.46 12.09
CA ASN A 349 -15.45 -4.73 13.02
C ASN A 349 -16.52 -5.60 13.68
N THR A 350 -17.28 -6.34 12.89
CA THR A 350 -18.48 -7.06 13.35
C THR A 350 -18.15 -8.33 14.11
N LEU A 351 -17.04 -9.00 13.77
CA LEU A 351 -16.67 -10.29 14.34
C LEU A 351 -15.67 -10.21 15.50
N ARG A 352 -15.22 -9.03 15.89
CA ARG A 352 -14.21 -8.87 16.97
C ARG A 352 -14.66 -9.31 18.36
N GLN A 353 -15.97 -9.53 18.55
CA GLN A 353 -16.56 -10.08 19.77
C GLN A 353 -17.26 -11.43 19.52
N ASP A 354 -17.10 -12.02 18.34
CA ASP A 354 -17.70 -13.32 18.02
C ASP A 354 -17.09 -14.43 18.90
N PRO A 355 -17.92 -15.18 19.65
CA PRO A 355 -17.42 -16.16 20.62
C PRO A 355 -16.62 -17.29 19.98
N LEU A 356 -16.99 -17.74 18.77
CA LEU A 356 -16.29 -18.82 18.07
C LEU A 356 -14.92 -18.37 17.60
N ILE A 357 -14.85 -17.16 17.00
CA ILE A 357 -13.56 -16.59 16.56
C ILE A 357 -12.64 -16.37 17.76
N LEU A 358 -13.15 -15.79 18.87
CA LEU A 358 -12.35 -15.58 20.07
C LEU A 358 -11.88 -16.87 20.74
N ASP A 359 -12.66 -17.96 20.65
CA ASP A 359 -12.24 -19.29 21.11
C ASP A 359 -11.07 -19.81 20.24
N LEU A 360 -11.17 -19.72 18.92
CA LEU A 360 -10.09 -20.12 17.99
C LEU A 360 -8.84 -19.25 18.17
N VAL A 361 -8.99 -17.94 18.37
CA VAL A 361 -7.87 -17.04 18.69
C VAL A 361 -7.10 -17.49 19.92
N LYS A 362 -7.79 -17.88 20.99
CA LYS A 362 -7.13 -18.40 22.22
C LYS A 362 -6.36 -19.68 21.95
N LYS A 363 -6.87 -20.54 21.07
CA LYS A 363 -6.26 -21.82 20.68
C LYS A 363 -5.10 -21.65 19.69
N THR A 364 -4.91 -20.47 19.10
CA THR A 364 -3.87 -20.22 18.09
C THR A 364 -2.53 -19.90 18.73
N THR A 365 -1.47 -20.53 18.27
CA THR A 365 -0.07 -20.22 18.62
C THR A 365 0.69 -19.84 17.37
N VAL A 366 1.31 -18.66 17.37
CA VAL A 366 2.21 -18.22 16.30
C VAL A 366 3.64 -18.68 16.63
N ILE A 367 4.27 -19.32 15.66
CA ILE A 367 5.60 -19.92 15.78
C ILE A 367 6.51 -19.21 14.77
N ALA A 368 7.64 -18.69 15.27
CA ALA A 368 8.64 -18.03 14.43
C ALA A 368 9.37 -19.04 13.56
N ASP A 369 9.31 -18.85 12.24
CA ASP A 369 10.10 -19.60 11.27
C ASP A 369 11.36 -18.79 10.89
N LYS A 370 12.54 -19.36 11.14
CA LYS A 370 13.84 -18.75 10.86
C LYS A 370 14.41 -19.12 9.50
N VAL A 371 13.78 -20.05 8.79
CA VAL A 371 14.30 -20.64 7.55
C VAL A 371 13.46 -20.20 6.35
N GLY A 372 12.15 -20.07 6.53
CA GLY A 372 11.20 -19.63 5.48
C GLY A 372 11.36 -18.17 5.11
N GLY A 373 10.65 -17.75 4.08
CA GLY A 373 10.61 -16.37 3.57
C GLY A 373 9.31 -15.64 3.92
N ALA A 374 9.24 -14.40 3.48
CA ALA A 374 8.11 -13.49 3.73
C ALA A 374 6.74 -14.00 3.27
N LEU A 375 6.71 -14.91 2.28
CA LEU A 375 5.47 -15.49 1.75
C LEU A 375 5.22 -16.94 2.20
N ASP A 376 6.02 -17.45 3.13
CA ASP A 376 5.91 -18.82 3.62
C ASP A 376 5.18 -18.88 4.96
N SER A 377 4.15 -19.71 5.03
CA SER A 377 3.42 -20.02 6.26
C SER A 377 2.77 -21.40 6.17
N GLU A 378 2.84 -22.15 7.25
CA GLU A 378 2.07 -23.37 7.45
C GLU A 378 1.05 -23.14 8.58
N VAL A 379 -0.20 -23.54 8.33
CA VAL A 379 -1.25 -23.62 9.37
C VAL A 379 -1.51 -25.10 9.65
N THR A 380 -1.33 -25.49 10.92
CA THR A 380 -1.62 -26.84 11.40
C THR A 380 -2.80 -26.79 12.38
N LEU A 381 -3.87 -27.50 12.08
CA LEU A 381 -5.00 -27.72 12.98
C LEU A 381 -4.81 -29.04 13.74
N ILE A 382 -4.87 -28.99 15.05
CA ILE A 382 -4.91 -30.15 15.92
C ILE A 382 -6.37 -30.38 16.31
N MET A 383 -6.93 -31.50 15.84
CA MET A 383 -8.33 -31.84 16.08
C MET A 383 -8.53 -32.51 17.43
N LYS A 384 -9.75 -32.46 17.99
CA LYS A 384 -10.10 -33.11 19.27
C LYS A 384 -9.89 -34.63 19.28
N ASP A 385 -9.94 -35.25 18.11
CA ASP A 385 -9.69 -36.70 17.95
C ASP A 385 -8.18 -37.04 17.73
N GLY A 386 -7.30 -36.03 17.83
CA GLY A 386 -5.86 -36.17 17.68
C GLY A 386 -5.34 -36.08 16.25
N ARG A 387 -6.18 -36.03 15.23
CA ARG A 387 -5.75 -35.80 13.83
C ARG A 387 -5.10 -34.45 13.70
N ARG A 388 -4.08 -34.35 12.81
CA ARG A 388 -3.43 -33.11 12.43
C ARG A 388 -3.71 -32.82 10.95
N LEU A 389 -4.32 -31.69 10.67
CA LEU A 389 -4.59 -31.20 9.31
C LEU A 389 -3.65 -30.03 9.04
N LYS A 390 -3.00 -30.03 7.88
CA LYS A 390 -2.02 -29.03 7.53
C LYS A 390 -2.32 -28.44 6.16
N ALA A 391 -2.02 -27.16 5.98
CA ALA A 391 -1.90 -26.52 4.69
C ALA A 391 -0.77 -25.50 4.68
N HIS A 392 -0.16 -25.32 3.53
CA HIS A 392 0.90 -24.34 3.33
C HIS A 392 0.45 -23.24 2.35
N SER A 393 0.93 -22.02 2.55
CA SER A 393 0.61 -20.86 1.71
C SER A 393 0.92 -21.10 0.21
N ASN A 394 1.95 -21.88 -0.11
CA ASN A 394 2.34 -22.22 -1.48
C ASN A 394 1.35 -23.13 -2.22
N GLU A 395 0.39 -23.74 -1.53
CA GLU A 395 -0.70 -24.53 -2.14
C GLU A 395 -1.79 -23.65 -2.79
N MET A 396 -1.76 -22.34 -2.51
CA MET A 396 -2.65 -21.37 -3.11
C MET A 396 -1.99 -20.67 -4.31
N SER A 397 -2.80 -20.30 -5.30
CA SER A 397 -2.29 -19.57 -6.48
C SER A 397 -1.68 -18.24 -6.09
N ARG A 398 -0.48 -17.96 -6.54
CA ARG A 398 0.18 -16.66 -6.36
C ARG A 398 -0.56 -15.49 -7.03
N GLU A 399 -1.38 -15.77 -8.05
CA GLU A 399 -2.24 -14.75 -8.68
C GLU A 399 -3.26 -14.15 -7.71
N LEU A 400 -3.52 -14.82 -6.58
CA LEU A 400 -4.37 -14.29 -5.51
C LEU A 400 -3.81 -12.96 -4.96
N ILE A 401 -2.49 -12.86 -4.82
CA ILE A 401 -1.79 -11.71 -4.21
C ILE A 401 -1.01 -10.88 -5.23
N PHE A 402 -0.49 -11.47 -6.31
CA PHE A 402 0.28 -10.73 -7.31
C PHE A 402 -0.56 -10.23 -8.48
N LEU A 403 -1.83 -10.57 -8.54
CA LEU A 403 -2.79 -10.23 -9.57
C LEU A 403 -2.27 -10.43 -11.01
N ASN A 404 -3.15 -10.79 -11.89
CA ASN A 404 -3.04 -10.64 -13.34
C ASN A 404 -4.18 -9.75 -13.84
N ARG A 405 -4.24 -9.49 -15.14
CA ARG A 405 -5.27 -8.65 -15.76
C ARG A 405 -6.69 -9.11 -15.37
N SER A 406 -7.01 -10.38 -15.59
CA SER A 406 -8.33 -10.94 -15.31
C SER A 406 -8.71 -10.83 -13.82
N ARG A 407 -7.77 -11.15 -12.94
CA ARG A 407 -8.00 -11.06 -11.49
C ARG A 407 -8.20 -9.63 -11.03
N THR A 408 -7.43 -8.68 -11.56
CA THR A 408 -7.59 -7.24 -11.27
C THR A 408 -8.99 -6.76 -11.61
N VAL A 409 -9.45 -7.08 -12.83
CA VAL A 409 -10.79 -6.72 -13.30
C VAL A 409 -11.87 -7.31 -12.38
N SER A 410 -11.78 -8.60 -12.04
CA SER A 410 -12.79 -9.26 -11.20
C SER A 410 -12.80 -8.74 -9.75
N VAL A 411 -11.64 -8.39 -9.20
CA VAL A 411 -11.55 -7.80 -7.85
C VAL A 411 -12.14 -6.39 -7.83
N PHE A 412 -11.83 -5.58 -8.83
CA PHE A 412 -12.38 -4.24 -8.97
C PHE A 412 -13.90 -4.28 -9.14
N GLU A 413 -14.42 -5.13 -10.04
CA GLU A 413 -15.86 -5.30 -10.24
C GLU A 413 -16.58 -5.69 -8.94
N ARG A 414 -16.08 -6.68 -8.22
CA ARG A 414 -16.69 -7.10 -6.94
C ARG A 414 -16.77 -5.95 -5.93
N ARG A 415 -15.72 -5.12 -5.83
CA ARG A 415 -15.73 -3.93 -4.97
C ARG A 415 -16.79 -2.91 -5.43
N MET A 416 -16.86 -2.63 -6.71
CA MET A 416 -17.84 -1.66 -7.23
C MET A 416 -19.27 -2.16 -7.11
N LEU A 417 -19.52 -3.45 -7.31
CA LEU A 417 -20.83 -4.08 -7.09
C LEU A 417 -21.29 -3.94 -5.62
N SER A 418 -20.37 -4.09 -4.65
CA SER A 418 -20.72 -3.88 -3.23
C SER A 418 -21.08 -2.43 -2.89
N LEU A 419 -20.74 -1.49 -3.77
CA LEU A 419 -21.09 -0.07 -3.65
C LEU A 419 -22.33 0.32 -4.49
N GLY A 420 -22.96 -0.64 -5.15
CA GLY A 420 -24.17 -0.43 -5.95
C GLY A 420 -23.92 -0.16 -7.43
N ALA A 421 -22.73 -0.37 -7.94
CA ALA A 421 -22.47 -0.27 -9.39
C ALA A 421 -23.33 -1.27 -10.18
N ARG A 422 -23.68 -0.92 -11.43
CA ARG A 422 -24.39 -1.84 -12.32
C ARG A 422 -23.49 -3.05 -12.68
N PRO A 423 -24.05 -4.26 -12.70
CA PRO A 423 -23.30 -5.45 -13.16
C PRO A 423 -22.68 -5.23 -14.54
N GLY A 424 -21.42 -5.60 -14.70
CA GLY A 424 -20.65 -5.45 -15.93
C GLY A 424 -20.00 -4.07 -16.12
N ALA A 425 -20.58 -2.98 -15.59
CA ALA A 425 -20.05 -1.63 -15.83
C ALA A 425 -18.62 -1.44 -15.32
N ALA A 426 -18.32 -1.96 -14.12
CA ALA A 426 -16.98 -1.88 -13.55
C ALA A 426 -16.00 -2.84 -14.24
N GLN A 427 -16.47 -3.98 -14.73
CA GLN A 427 -15.70 -4.90 -15.55
C GLN A 427 -15.30 -4.23 -16.87
N ASP A 428 -16.25 -3.61 -17.57
CA ASP A 428 -16.02 -2.89 -18.83
C ASP A 428 -15.04 -1.73 -18.63
N PHE A 429 -15.22 -0.95 -17.57
CA PHE A 429 -14.30 0.13 -17.22
C PHE A 429 -12.87 -0.37 -17.01
N ALA A 430 -12.67 -1.35 -16.12
CA ALA A 430 -11.34 -1.85 -15.80
C ALA A 430 -10.67 -2.54 -17.01
N SER A 431 -11.44 -3.31 -17.81
CA SER A 431 -10.94 -3.90 -19.05
C SER A 431 -10.54 -2.85 -20.07
N GLY A 432 -11.38 -1.81 -20.22
CA GLY A 432 -11.12 -0.68 -21.12
C GLY A 432 -9.83 0.06 -20.80
N LEU A 433 -9.39 0.12 -19.52
CA LEU A 433 -8.10 0.73 -19.17
C LEU A 433 -6.91 -0.07 -19.72
N PHE A 434 -6.98 -1.39 -19.73
CA PHE A 434 -5.97 -2.23 -20.35
C PHE A 434 -5.94 -2.06 -21.87
N ASP A 435 -7.13 -1.94 -22.50
CA ASP A 435 -7.23 -1.68 -23.94
C ASP A 435 -6.67 -0.30 -24.30
N GLN A 436 -6.91 0.71 -23.46
CA GLN A 436 -6.28 2.03 -23.62
C GLN A 436 -4.75 1.96 -23.54
N LEU A 437 -4.22 1.14 -22.63
CA LEU A 437 -2.77 0.91 -22.55
C LEU A 437 -2.24 0.27 -23.84
N ASP A 438 -3.00 -0.67 -24.43
CA ASP A 438 -2.68 -1.28 -25.73
C ASP A 438 -2.66 -0.27 -26.88
N GLN A 439 -3.45 0.81 -26.77
CA GLN A 439 -3.54 1.93 -27.68
C GLN A 439 -2.62 3.11 -27.30
N LYS A 440 -1.48 2.86 -26.65
CA LYS A 440 -0.45 3.82 -26.21
C LYS A 440 -0.83 4.65 -24.96
N GLY A 441 -1.93 4.34 -24.26
CA GLY A 441 -2.30 4.99 -23.00
C GLY A 441 -2.48 6.51 -23.09
N ALA A 442 -3.01 7.01 -24.20
CA ALA A 442 -3.14 8.45 -24.46
C ALA A 442 -4.32 9.11 -23.73
N LEU A 443 -5.23 8.32 -23.13
CA LEU A 443 -6.38 8.86 -22.40
C LEU A 443 -5.94 9.72 -21.21
N PRO A 444 -6.46 10.95 -21.05
CA PRO A 444 -6.17 11.78 -19.89
C PRO A 444 -6.69 11.14 -18.60
N VAL A 445 -5.87 11.17 -17.55
CA VAL A 445 -6.22 10.53 -16.28
C VAL A 445 -7.46 11.15 -15.62
N GLY A 446 -7.70 12.44 -15.81
CA GLY A 446 -8.92 13.10 -15.32
C GLY A 446 -10.21 12.54 -15.95
N THR A 447 -10.16 12.01 -17.19
CA THR A 447 -11.28 11.29 -17.78
C THR A 447 -11.51 9.96 -17.07
N ILE A 448 -10.43 9.21 -16.80
CA ILE A 448 -10.48 7.94 -16.05
C ILE A 448 -11.13 8.13 -14.68
N ILE A 449 -10.75 9.19 -13.96
CA ILE A 449 -11.30 9.47 -12.62
C ILE A 449 -12.79 9.82 -12.70
N ARG A 450 -13.22 10.63 -13.68
CA ARG A 450 -14.66 10.92 -13.88
C ARG A 450 -15.47 9.67 -14.21
N ASP A 451 -14.97 8.83 -15.12
CA ASP A 451 -15.66 7.61 -15.52
C ASP A 451 -15.77 6.63 -14.35
N MET A 452 -14.72 6.54 -13.51
CA MET A 452 -14.72 5.75 -12.29
C MET A 452 -15.78 6.25 -11.29
N GLN A 453 -15.90 7.58 -11.09
CA GLN A 453 -16.93 8.15 -10.21
C GLN A 453 -18.34 7.85 -10.73
N ALA A 454 -18.54 7.82 -12.04
CA ALA A 454 -19.84 7.50 -12.65
C ALA A 454 -20.30 6.05 -12.43
N LEU A 455 -19.40 5.14 -12.01
CA LEU A 455 -19.79 3.75 -11.70
C LEU A 455 -20.69 3.63 -10.46
N ILE A 456 -20.58 4.59 -9.52
CA ILE A 456 -21.20 4.52 -8.19
C ILE A 456 -22.08 5.75 -7.88
N SER A 457 -22.34 6.60 -8.89
CA SER A 457 -23.22 7.78 -8.82
C SER A 457 -24.69 7.43 -9.10
#